data_c5d47e656e07b38ed23fe24d5079f28d
#
_entry.id   c5d47e656e07b38ed23fe24d5079f28d
#
_cell.length_a   1.000
_cell.length_b   1.000
_cell.length_c   1.000
_cell.angle_alpha   90.00
_cell.angle_beta   90.00
_cell.angle_gamma   90.00
#
_symmetry.space_group_name_H-M   'P 1'
#
loop_
_entity.id
_entity.type
_entity.pdbx_description
1 polymer ?
#
loop_
_entity_poly.entity_id
_entity_poly.type
_entity_poly.pdbx_seq_one_letter_code
_entity_poly.pdbx_strand_id
1 'polypeptide(L)'
;LLPGFYNAHGHSPMCLMRGYGENLPLDEWLNNRIFPFEAKLYRKGVYWSTLLTMAESIRYGIVSTSDMYMFCDDMIRSISESGMKSNICHSVTNFTGAAPEDNPSFKNMKDLILMYDGFEGGRIHTDACLHAEYTNDERTVRAVADVAREFGVPIQVHVSETEKETRECMERHGGRTPVKYLANMGFFDSPVTAAHCVWLNDEDRQILAEGKATVAVNATSNLKLGSGICDTPKLLKAGVSLAIGTESVASNNN
;
A
#
# COMPACT_ATOMS: atom_id res chain seq x y z
N LEU A 1 -15.76 20.34 -17.69
CA LEU A 1 -14.56 19.49 -17.74
C LEU A 1 -13.88 19.52 -16.38
N LEU A 2 -13.51 18.33 -15.87
CA LEU A 2 -12.72 18.17 -14.67
C LEU A 2 -11.40 17.49 -15.05
N PRO A 3 -10.31 17.70 -14.28
CA PRO A 3 -9.12 16.86 -14.39
C PRO A 3 -9.48 15.39 -14.08
N GLY A 4 -8.72 14.45 -14.64
CA GLY A 4 -8.88 13.05 -14.28
C GLY A 4 -8.52 12.81 -12.81
N PHE A 5 -9.14 11.81 -12.19
CA PHE A 5 -8.90 11.44 -10.80
C PHE A 5 -7.63 10.59 -10.66
N TYR A 6 -7.03 10.68 -9.48
CA TYR A 6 -5.89 9.86 -9.06
C TYR A 6 -6.32 8.94 -7.92
N ASN A 7 -6.17 7.63 -8.10
CA ASN A 7 -6.35 6.66 -7.03
C ASN A 7 -5.03 6.50 -6.27
N ALA A 8 -4.99 6.99 -5.04
CA ALA A 8 -3.75 7.06 -4.27
C ALA A 8 -3.33 5.75 -3.59
N HIS A 9 -4.18 4.73 -3.59
CA HIS A 9 -3.86 3.41 -3.05
C HIS A 9 -4.85 2.36 -3.54
N GLY A 10 -4.32 1.26 -4.06
CA GLY A 10 -5.11 0.14 -4.53
C GLY A 10 -4.31 -1.13 -4.75
N HIS A 11 -5.05 -2.21 -5.06
CA HIS A 11 -4.56 -3.55 -5.33
C HIS A 11 -5.25 -4.10 -6.58
N SER A 12 -4.87 -3.60 -7.75
CA SER A 12 -5.56 -3.86 -9.01
C SER A 12 -5.83 -5.34 -9.32
N PRO A 13 -4.89 -6.28 -9.08
CA PRO A 13 -5.15 -7.69 -9.36
C PRO A 13 -6.24 -8.32 -8.50
N MET A 14 -6.60 -7.71 -7.36
CA MET A 14 -7.65 -8.21 -6.48
C MET A 14 -9.07 -8.09 -7.07
N CYS A 15 -9.23 -7.55 -8.27
CA CYS A 15 -10.53 -7.57 -8.95
C CYS A 15 -11.05 -9.00 -9.20
N LEU A 16 -10.18 -10.00 -9.23
CA LEU A 16 -10.55 -11.43 -9.24
C LEU A 16 -11.26 -11.88 -7.97
N MET A 17 -11.12 -11.13 -6.87
CA MET A 17 -11.68 -11.47 -5.57
C MET A 17 -12.91 -10.63 -5.23
N ARG A 18 -13.54 -10.00 -6.22
CA ARG A 18 -14.77 -9.21 -6.01
C ARG A 18 -15.86 -10.04 -5.34
N GLY A 19 -16.34 -9.56 -4.17
CA GLY A 19 -17.33 -10.29 -3.37
C GLY A 19 -16.81 -11.52 -2.64
N TYR A 20 -15.50 -11.78 -2.67
CA TYR A 20 -14.89 -12.91 -1.98
C TYR A 20 -14.49 -12.52 -0.55
N GLY A 21 -14.98 -13.24 0.46
CA GLY A 21 -14.65 -12.97 1.86
C GLY A 21 -15.50 -11.88 2.51
N GLU A 22 -16.77 -11.77 2.17
CA GLU A 22 -17.70 -10.80 2.76
C GLU A 22 -17.90 -11.01 4.26
N ASN A 23 -18.16 -9.88 4.98
CA ASN A 23 -18.53 -9.85 6.39
C ASN A 23 -17.50 -10.45 7.37
N LEU A 24 -16.23 -10.23 7.11
CA LEU A 24 -15.13 -10.65 7.98
C LEU A 24 -14.31 -9.42 8.42
N PRO A 25 -13.84 -9.39 9.68
CA PRO A 25 -12.84 -8.41 10.09
C PRO A 25 -11.51 -8.66 9.37
N LEU A 26 -10.65 -7.62 9.28
CA LEU A 26 -9.44 -7.62 8.47
C LEU A 26 -8.57 -8.86 8.67
N ASP A 27 -8.26 -9.24 9.89
CA ASP A 27 -7.34 -10.35 10.18
C ASP A 27 -7.90 -11.72 9.75
N GLU A 28 -9.20 -11.96 9.96
CA GLU A 28 -9.87 -13.17 9.49
C GLU A 28 -10.01 -13.15 7.96
N TRP A 29 -10.30 -11.99 7.38
CA TRP A 29 -10.38 -11.79 5.95
C TRP A 29 -9.04 -12.10 5.26
N LEU A 30 -7.92 -11.53 5.76
CA LEU A 30 -6.59 -11.81 5.24
C LEU A 30 -6.22 -13.28 5.36
N ASN A 31 -6.27 -13.84 6.58
CA ASN A 31 -5.73 -15.18 6.84
C ASN A 31 -6.60 -16.31 6.28
N ASN A 32 -7.93 -16.16 6.28
CA ASN A 32 -8.86 -17.23 5.91
C ASN A 32 -9.32 -17.13 4.44
N ARG A 33 -9.13 -15.98 3.78
CA ARG A 33 -9.60 -15.74 2.42
C ARG A 33 -8.50 -15.26 1.48
N ILE A 34 -7.91 -14.11 1.77
CA ILE A 34 -7.02 -13.43 0.81
C ILE A 34 -5.70 -14.17 0.62
N PHE A 35 -4.93 -14.40 1.67
CA PHE A 35 -3.65 -15.10 1.54
C PHE A 35 -3.78 -16.51 0.93
N PRO A 36 -4.78 -17.36 1.29
CA PRO A 36 -5.00 -18.62 0.61
C PRO A 36 -5.38 -18.51 -0.88
N PHE A 37 -6.04 -17.43 -1.29
CA PHE A 37 -6.33 -17.16 -2.69
C PHE A 37 -5.07 -16.67 -3.41
N GLU A 38 -4.35 -15.73 -2.84
CA GLU A 38 -3.12 -15.15 -3.39
C GLU A 38 -2.03 -16.20 -3.62
N ALA A 39 -1.95 -17.19 -2.73
CA ALA A 39 -1.04 -18.34 -2.90
C ALA A 39 -1.30 -19.16 -4.18
N LYS A 40 -2.46 -18.98 -4.81
CA LYS A 40 -2.85 -19.65 -6.07
C LYS A 40 -2.80 -18.72 -7.28
N LEU A 41 -2.44 -17.45 -7.08
CA LEU A 41 -2.32 -16.50 -8.17
C LEU A 41 -1.19 -16.90 -9.12
N TYR A 42 -1.39 -16.54 -10.37
CA TYR A 42 -0.41 -16.78 -11.44
C TYR A 42 -0.36 -15.57 -12.39
N ARG A 43 0.77 -15.39 -13.03
CA ARG A 43 1.11 -14.24 -13.86
C ARG A 43 0.00 -13.81 -14.84
N LYS A 44 -0.55 -14.76 -15.61
CA LYS A 44 -1.62 -14.48 -16.59
C LYS A 44 -2.91 -13.98 -15.91
N GLY A 45 -3.23 -14.50 -14.72
CA GLY A 45 -4.37 -14.03 -13.92
C GLY A 45 -4.17 -12.57 -13.49
N VAL A 46 -2.99 -12.23 -12.97
CA VAL A 46 -2.63 -10.86 -12.58
C VAL A 46 -2.69 -9.91 -13.78
N TYR A 47 -2.17 -10.29 -14.93
CA TYR A 47 -2.24 -9.48 -16.16
C TYR A 47 -3.70 -9.12 -16.50
N TRP A 48 -4.59 -10.11 -16.63
CA TRP A 48 -5.98 -9.86 -17.04
C TRP A 48 -6.79 -9.10 -15.98
N SER A 49 -6.55 -9.38 -14.71
CA SER A 49 -7.23 -8.68 -13.62
C SER A 49 -6.80 -7.22 -13.53
N THR A 50 -5.51 -6.95 -13.66
CA THR A 50 -5.01 -5.56 -13.71
C THR A 50 -5.60 -4.82 -14.91
N LEU A 51 -5.63 -5.44 -16.08
CA LEU A 51 -6.20 -4.82 -17.28
C LEU A 51 -7.71 -4.50 -17.12
N LEU A 52 -8.45 -5.40 -16.46
CA LEU A 52 -9.86 -5.15 -16.11
C LEU A 52 -10.00 -3.96 -15.16
N THR A 53 -9.16 -3.90 -14.12
CA THR A 53 -9.17 -2.74 -13.18
C THR A 53 -8.83 -1.45 -13.90
N MET A 54 -7.87 -1.45 -14.84
CA MET A 54 -7.58 -0.27 -15.64
C MET A 54 -8.79 0.18 -16.48
N ALA A 55 -9.49 -0.77 -17.11
CA ALA A 55 -10.70 -0.47 -17.89
C ALA A 55 -11.83 0.11 -17.02
N GLU A 56 -12.06 -0.44 -15.82
CA GLU A 56 -13.02 0.10 -14.86
C GLU A 56 -12.59 1.51 -14.39
N SER A 57 -11.31 1.70 -14.05
CA SER A 57 -10.74 2.98 -13.63
C SER A 57 -10.97 4.07 -14.69
N ILE A 58 -10.64 3.81 -15.95
CA ILE A 58 -10.86 4.74 -17.06
C ILE A 58 -12.36 5.10 -17.19
N ARG A 59 -13.23 4.11 -17.06
CA ARG A 59 -14.68 4.32 -17.11
C ARG A 59 -15.18 5.30 -16.05
N TYR A 60 -14.56 5.31 -14.88
CA TYR A 60 -14.89 6.22 -13.77
C TYR A 60 -14.05 7.49 -13.73
N GLY A 61 -13.24 7.74 -14.77
CA GLY A 61 -12.45 8.96 -14.89
C GLY A 61 -11.15 8.97 -14.08
N ILE A 62 -10.69 7.81 -13.59
CA ILE A 62 -9.38 7.66 -12.96
C ILE A 62 -8.34 7.53 -14.07
N VAL A 63 -7.29 8.34 -14.00
CA VAL A 63 -6.21 8.40 -15.00
C VAL A 63 -4.86 7.94 -14.46
N SER A 64 -4.77 7.75 -13.15
CA SER A 64 -3.55 7.29 -12.46
C SER A 64 -3.89 6.47 -11.24
N THR A 65 -3.09 5.42 -10.98
CA THR A 65 -3.21 4.56 -9.79
C THR A 65 -1.90 4.53 -9.02
N SER A 66 -1.97 4.40 -7.70
CA SER A 66 -0.87 3.89 -6.87
C SER A 66 -1.23 2.48 -6.45
N ASP A 67 -0.40 1.51 -6.83
CA ASP A 67 -0.76 0.10 -6.80
C ASP A 67 0.30 -0.72 -6.05
N MET A 68 -0.13 -1.41 -5.02
CA MET A 68 0.71 -2.24 -4.17
C MET A 68 0.32 -3.71 -4.35
N TYR A 69 1.18 -4.53 -4.97
CA TYR A 69 0.87 -5.96 -5.11
C TYR A 69 2.11 -6.83 -5.36
N MET A 70 1.90 -8.00 -5.99
CA MET A 70 2.92 -8.94 -6.46
C MET A 70 2.75 -9.21 -7.96
N PHE A 71 3.73 -9.84 -8.62
CA PHE A 71 3.78 -10.04 -10.08
C PHE A 71 3.77 -8.72 -10.86
N CYS A 72 4.52 -7.74 -10.37
CA CYS A 72 4.48 -6.36 -10.86
C CYS A 72 4.84 -6.22 -12.34
N ASP A 73 5.68 -7.09 -12.92
CA ASP A 73 5.96 -7.10 -14.35
C ASP A 73 4.69 -7.26 -15.20
N ASP A 74 3.79 -8.16 -14.77
CA ASP A 74 2.54 -8.42 -15.48
C ASP A 74 1.53 -7.28 -15.27
N MET A 75 1.57 -6.62 -14.10
CA MET A 75 0.80 -5.40 -13.83
C MET A 75 1.28 -4.25 -14.73
N ILE A 76 2.59 -4.00 -14.78
CA ILE A 76 3.20 -2.96 -15.61
C ILE A 76 2.83 -3.14 -17.08
N ARG A 77 2.90 -4.38 -17.58
CA ARG A 77 2.48 -4.68 -18.95
C ARG A 77 1.03 -4.28 -19.20
N SER A 78 0.10 -4.63 -18.29
CA SER A 78 -1.32 -4.29 -18.41
C SER A 78 -1.55 -2.78 -18.37
N ILE A 79 -0.87 -2.09 -17.46
CA ILE A 79 -0.97 -0.64 -17.29
C ILE A 79 -0.40 0.06 -18.52
N SER A 80 0.75 -0.39 -19.03
CA SER A 80 1.36 0.13 -20.26
C SER A 80 0.39 0.02 -21.45
N GLU A 81 -0.22 -1.16 -21.65
CA GLU A 81 -1.19 -1.39 -22.72
C GLU A 81 -2.47 -0.55 -22.56
N SER A 82 -2.91 -0.26 -21.33
CA SER A 82 -4.08 0.57 -21.06
C SER A 82 -3.88 2.05 -21.35
N GLY A 83 -2.64 2.52 -21.38
CA GLY A 83 -2.28 3.93 -21.49
C GLY A 83 -2.40 4.75 -20.20
N MET A 84 -2.76 4.15 -19.07
CA MET A 84 -2.87 4.82 -17.76
C MET A 84 -1.49 5.17 -17.18
N LYS A 85 -1.46 6.11 -16.24
CA LYS A 85 -0.32 6.37 -15.38
C LYS A 85 -0.40 5.49 -14.15
N SER A 86 0.75 5.12 -13.59
CA SER A 86 0.77 4.40 -12.31
C SER A 86 2.08 4.60 -11.55
N ASN A 87 1.97 4.59 -10.22
CA ASN A 87 3.05 4.25 -9.31
C ASN A 87 2.82 2.82 -8.85
N ILE A 88 3.80 1.93 -9.07
CA ILE A 88 3.68 0.51 -8.72
C ILE A 88 4.73 0.16 -7.68
N CYS A 89 4.35 -0.62 -6.68
CA CYS A 89 5.31 -1.19 -5.76
C CYS A 89 5.09 -2.68 -5.53
N HIS A 90 6.19 -3.41 -5.34
CA HIS A 90 6.13 -4.80 -4.93
C HIS A 90 6.02 -4.88 -3.41
N SER A 91 4.95 -5.48 -2.93
CA SER A 91 4.65 -5.58 -1.50
C SER A 91 5.69 -6.45 -0.77
N VAL A 92 6.46 -5.86 0.15
CA VAL A 92 7.45 -6.58 0.94
C VAL A 92 6.83 -7.12 2.22
N THR A 93 6.96 -8.44 2.40
CA THR A 93 6.59 -9.17 3.62
C THR A 93 7.75 -10.07 4.04
N ASN A 94 7.94 -10.27 5.35
CA ASN A 94 8.98 -11.13 5.89
C ASN A 94 8.47 -11.96 7.07
N PHE A 95 7.68 -12.97 6.79
CA PHE A 95 7.16 -13.89 7.81
C PHE A 95 8.19 -14.92 8.33
N THR A 96 9.30 -15.09 7.62
CA THR A 96 10.32 -16.09 7.94
C THR A 96 11.46 -15.55 8.78
N GLY A 97 11.58 -14.22 8.91
CA GLY A 97 12.72 -13.56 9.53
C GLY A 97 14.02 -13.72 8.73
N ALA A 98 13.94 -13.97 7.43
CA ALA A 98 15.09 -14.02 6.54
C ALA A 98 15.81 -12.66 6.50
N ALA A 99 17.11 -12.65 6.18
CA ALA A 99 17.80 -11.41 5.88
C ALA A 99 17.15 -10.74 4.67
N PRO A 100 17.10 -9.40 4.58
CA PRO A 100 16.48 -8.71 3.45
C PRO A 100 17.02 -9.19 2.10
N GLU A 101 18.32 -9.42 2.01
CA GLU A 101 19.00 -9.91 0.80
C GLU A 101 18.57 -11.33 0.38
N ASP A 102 18.05 -12.12 1.31
CA ASP A 102 17.55 -13.48 1.08
C ASP A 102 16.02 -13.52 0.91
N ASN A 103 15.34 -12.41 1.21
CA ASN A 103 13.88 -12.31 1.08
C ASN A 103 13.47 -12.06 -0.37
N PRO A 104 12.71 -12.97 -1.00
CA PRO A 104 12.30 -12.81 -2.40
C PRO A 104 11.47 -11.55 -2.67
N SER A 105 10.56 -11.15 -1.76
CA SER A 105 9.74 -9.95 -1.97
C SER A 105 10.58 -8.67 -1.90
N PHE A 106 11.60 -8.62 -1.04
CA PHE A 106 12.53 -7.49 -0.98
C PHE A 106 13.39 -7.40 -2.26
N LYS A 107 13.90 -8.53 -2.76
CA LYS A 107 14.62 -8.58 -4.04
C LYS A 107 13.74 -8.08 -5.18
N ASN A 108 12.53 -8.62 -5.28
CA ASN A 108 11.59 -8.22 -6.33
C ASN A 108 11.26 -6.72 -6.29
N MET A 109 11.17 -6.11 -5.09
CA MET A 109 10.99 -4.66 -4.95
C MET A 109 12.18 -3.89 -5.51
N LYS A 110 13.43 -4.29 -5.18
CA LYS A 110 14.64 -3.63 -5.71
C LYS A 110 14.74 -3.78 -7.24
N ASP A 111 14.51 -4.98 -7.75
CA ASP A 111 14.55 -5.26 -9.19
C ASP A 111 13.48 -4.44 -9.93
N LEU A 112 12.29 -4.31 -9.36
CA LEU A 112 11.21 -3.50 -9.91
C LEU A 112 11.64 -2.02 -10.06
N ILE A 113 12.24 -1.43 -9.02
CA ILE A 113 12.72 -0.05 -9.04
C ILE A 113 13.79 0.12 -10.13
N LEU A 114 14.79 -0.76 -10.15
CA LEU A 114 15.89 -0.70 -11.10
C LEU A 114 15.43 -0.83 -12.56
N MET A 115 14.39 -1.63 -12.82
CA MET A 115 13.96 -1.95 -14.18
C MET A 115 12.93 -0.97 -14.74
N TYR A 116 12.06 -0.41 -13.87
CA TYR A 116 10.84 0.23 -14.32
C TYR A 116 10.60 1.65 -13.79
N ASP A 117 11.43 2.20 -12.92
CA ASP A 117 11.20 3.59 -12.53
C ASP A 117 11.43 4.53 -13.72
N GLY A 118 10.44 5.41 -13.98
CA GLY A 118 10.43 6.28 -15.14
C GLY A 118 10.08 5.61 -16.48
N PHE A 119 9.60 4.36 -16.46
CA PHE A 119 9.23 3.63 -17.67
C PHE A 119 8.13 4.35 -18.48
N GLU A 120 8.05 4.06 -19.78
CA GLU A 120 7.12 4.73 -20.72
C GLU A 120 7.20 6.26 -20.68
N GLY A 121 8.43 6.80 -20.62
CA GLY A 121 8.66 8.24 -20.60
C GLY A 121 8.14 8.95 -19.35
N GLY A 122 8.20 8.28 -18.19
CA GLY A 122 7.74 8.79 -16.91
C GLY A 122 6.24 8.60 -16.65
N ARG A 123 5.55 7.77 -17.43
CA ARG A 123 4.15 7.44 -17.20
C ARG A 123 3.97 6.38 -16.12
N ILE A 124 4.95 5.52 -15.93
CA ILE A 124 5.02 4.50 -14.89
C ILE A 124 6.22 4.81 -13.99
N HIS A 125 5.97 4.96 -12.71
CA HIS A 125 6.96 5.08 -11.66
C HIS A 125 6.87 3.89 -10.70
N THR A 126 7.92 3.70 -9.91
CA THR A 126 7.96 2.65 -8.91
C THR A 126 8.29 3.24 -7.55
N ASP A 127 7.67 2.67 -6.51
CA ASP A 127 7.90 3.06 -5.13
C ASP A 127 8.55 1.88 -4.37
N ALA A 128 9.33 2.18 -3.35
CA ALA A 128 9.64 1.20 -2.32
C ALA A 128 8.35 0.83 -1.55
N CYS A 129 8.31 -0.34 -0.94
CA CYS A 129 7.08 -0.79 -0.29
C CYS A 129 7.35 -1.65 0.92
N LEU A 130 6.63 -1.36 1.99
CA LEU A 130 6.45 -2.25 3.13
C LEU A 130 4.96 -2.60 3.22
N HIS A 131 4.61 -3.89 3.25
CA HIS A 131 3.20 -4.25 3.38
C HIS A 131 2.58 -3.61 4.63
N ALA A 132 3.10 -3.97 5.80
CA ALA A 132 2.70 -3.38 7.09
C ALA A 132 3.79 -3.68 8.14
N GLU A 133 3.70 -3.05 9.31
CA GLU A 133 4.60 -3.31 10.44
C GLU A 133 4.54 -4.78 10.88
N TYR A 134 3.33 -5.33 11.05
CA TYR A 134 3.10 -6.68 11.58
C TYR A 134 3.47 -7.82 10.64
N THR A 135 3.78 -7.54 9.40
CA THR A 135 4.25 -8.54 8.41
C THR A 135 5.75 -8.53 8.19
N ASN A 136 6.49 -7.71 8.94
CA ASN A 136 7.92 -7.51 8.74
C ASN A 136 8.68 -7.39 10.07
N ASP A 137 9.98 -7.65 10.03
CA ASP A 137 10.88 -7.39 11.15
C ASP A 137 11.59 -6.02 11.00
N GLU A 138 12.23 -5.57 12.08
CA GLU A 138 12.95 -4.28 12.11
C GLU A 138 14.02 -4.17 11.03
N ARG A 139 14.74 -5.26 10.72
CA ARG A 139 15.77 -5.26 9.68
C ARG A 139 15.19 -4.99 8.32
N THR A 140 14.06 -5.61 8.01
CA THR A 140 13.34 -5.41 6.74
C THR A 140 12.80 -3.99 6.64
N VAL A 141 12.22 -3.44 7.72
CA VAL A 141 11.74 -2.04 7.73
C VAL A 141 12.88 -1.07 7.42
N ARG A 142 14.03 -1.21 8.11
CA ARG A 142 15.20 -0.37 7.85
C ARG A 142 15.72 -0.51 6.42
N ALA A 143 15.81 -1.75 5.93
CA ALA A 143 16.30 -2.01 4.57
C ALA A 143 15.38 -1.39 3.50
N VAL A 144 14.04 -1.41 3.68
CA VAL A 144 13.11 -0.72 2.78
C VAL A 144 13.31 0.80 2.81
N ALA A 145 13.48 1.39 4.00
CA ALA A 145 13.78 2.82 4.13
C ALA A 145 15.12 3.20 3.47
N ASP A 146 16.14 2.34 3.62
CA ASP A 146 17.44 2.54 2.99
C ASP A 146 17.35 2.49 1.46
N VAL A 147 16.61 1.54 0.91
CA VAL A 147 16.35 1.45 -0.54
C VAL A 147 15.65 2.71 -1.06
N ALA A 148 14.61 3.19 -0.37
CA ALA A 148 13.92 4.39 -0.79
C ALA A 148 14.84 5.61 -0.85
N ARG A 149 15.74 5.76 0.13
CA ARG A 149 16.76 6.84 0.13
C ARG A 149 17.83 6.65 -0.95
N GLU A 150 18.30 5.40 -1.13
CA GLU A 150 19.32 5.07 -2.12
C GLU A 150 18.86 5.40 -3.54
N PHE A 151 17.63 5.04 -3.89
CA PHE A 151 17.08 5.25 -5.22
C PHE A 151 16.29 6.56 -5.37
N GLY A 152 16.04 7.28 -4.29
CA GLY A 152 15.28 8.53 -4.31
C GLY A 152 13.79 8.35 -4.65
N VAL A 153 13.22 7.20 -4.31
CA VAL A 153 11.81 6.85 -4.59
C VAL A 153 10.95 7.00 -3.34
N PRO A 154 9.63 7.26 -3.50
CA PRO A 154 8.69 7.24 -2.37
C PRO A 154 8.51 5.84 -1.76
N ILE A 155 7.81 5.77 -0.62
CA ILE A 155 7.46 4.51 0.04
C ILE A 155 5.93 4.40 0.15
N GLN A 156 5.37 3.22 -0.11
CA GLN A 156 3.98 2.89 0.22
C GLN A 156 3.93 1.91 1.40
N VAL A 157 2.92 2.11 2.29
CA VAL A 157 2.74 1.26 3.47
C VAL A 157 1.29 1.30 3.97
N HIS A 158 0.74 0.15 4.43
CA HIS A 158 -0.46 0.14 5.28
C HIS A 158 -0.04 0.41 6.72
N VAL A 159 -0.69 1.35 7.37
CA VAL A 159 -0.29 1.74 8.73
C VAL A 159 -1.48 2.17 9.59
N SER A 160 -1.53 1.65 10.81
CA SER A 160 -2.55 1.99 11.82
C SER A 160 -3.98 1.83 11.27
N GLU A 161 -4.23 0.77 10.51
CA GLU A 161 -5.53 0.49 9.91
C GLU A 161 -6.55 0.05 10.95
N THR A 162 -6.17 -0.87 11.84
CA THR A 162 -7.07 -1.42 12.87
C THR A 162 -6.59 -1.12 14.29
N GLU A 163 -7.55 -1.09 15.24
CA GLU A 163 -7.22 -0.99 16.65
C GLU A 163 -6.32 -2.14 17.12
N LYS A 164 -6.60 -3.34 16.64
CA LYS A 164 -5.83 -4.55 16.93
C LYS A 164 -4.36 -4.38 16.50
N GLU A 165 -4.11 -3.95 15.26
CA GLU A 165 -2.77 -3.67 14.75
C GLU A 165 -2.03 -2.69 15.67
N THR A 166 -2.65 -1.55 15.98
CA THR A 166 -2.03 -0.52 16.80
C THR A 166 -1.73 -1.02 18.21
N ARG A 167 -2.67 -1.71 18.86
CA ARG A 167 -2.47 -2.27 20.20
C ARG A 167 -1.34 -3.31 20.21
N GLU A 168 -1.37 -4.26 19.30
CA GLU A 168 -0.37 -5.34 19.23
C GLU A 168 1.02 -4.80 18.87
N CYS A 169 1.11 -3.77 18.02
CA CYS A 169 2.36 -3.08 17.74
C CYS A 169 2.93 -2.43 19.03
N MET A 170 2.08 -1.75 19.81
CA MET A 170 2.51 -1.17 21.08
C MET A 170 2.98 -2.24 22.07
N GLU A 171 2.34 -3.39 22.13
CA GLU A 171 2.75 -4.52 22.97
C GLU A 171 4.12 -5.07 22.54
N ARG A 172 4.36 -5.26 21.23
CA ARG A 172 5.63 -5.77 20.68
C ARG A 172 6.78 -4.78 20.83
N HIS A 173 6.50 -3.48 20.72
CA HIS A 173 7.52 -2.44 20.54
C HIS A 173 7.59 -1.44 21.71
N GLY A 174 7.25 -1.88 22.93
CA GLY A 174 7.43 -1.07 24.15
C GLY A 174 6.62 0.22 24.14
N GLY A 175 5.34 0.15 23.76
CA GLY A 175 4.40 1.26 23.75
C GLY A 175 4.45 2.15 22.49
N ARG A 176 5.21 1.77 21.46
CA ARG A 176 5.28 2.53 20.21
C ARG A 176 4.12 2.15 19.29
N THR A 177 3.42 3.16 18.80
CA THR A 177 2.43 2.99 17.71
C THR A 177 3.11 2.57 16.40
N PRO A 178 2.39 2.04 15.40
CA PRO A 178 2.98 1.71 14.09
C PRO A 178 3.70 2.90 13.46
N VAL A 179 3.11 4.10 13.48
CA VAL A 179 3.75 5.31 12.94
C VAL A 179 5.03 5.64 13.68
N LYS A 180 5.01 5.64 15.02
CA LYS A 180 6.19 5.91 15.84
C LYS A 180 7.29 4.87 15.65
N TYR A 181 6.91 3.61 15.52
CA TYR A 181 7.85 2.51 15.27
C TYR A 181 8.56 2.71 13.94
N LEU A 182 7.84 2.97 12.85
CA LEU A 182 8.40 3.23 11.53
C LEU A 182 9.27 4.50 11.51
N ALA A 183 8.84 5.56 12.18
CA ALA A 183 9.61 6.81 12.28
C ALA A 183 10.99 6.60 12.91
N ASN A 184 11.08 5.77 13.95
CA ASN A 184 12.34 5.46 14.62
C ASN A 184 13.35 4.71 13.72
N MET A 185 12.92 4.27 12.54
CA MET A 185 13.75 3.58 11.54
C MET A 185 14.06 4.43 10.31
N GLY A 186 13.76 5.74 10.37
CA GLY A 186 14.00 6.65 9.24
C GLY A 186 13.02 6.47 8.08
N PHE A 187 11.87 5.83 8.32
CA PHE A 187 10.91 5.51 7.27
C PHE A 187 10.30 6.76 6.63
N PHE A 188 10.12 7.83 7.42
CA PHE A 188 9.60 9.12 6.94
C PHE A 188 10.68 10.11 6.47
N ASP A 189 11.93 9.68 6.30
CA ASP A 189 12.97 10.48 5.67
C ASP A 189 12.79 10.59 4.15
N SER A 190 12.03 9.66 3.56
CA SER A 190 11.56 9.68 2.18
C SER A 190 10.08 10.08 2.12
N PRO A 191 9.54 10.53 0.97
CA PRO A 191 8.11 10.73 0.81
C PRO A 191 7.35 9.41 1.05
N VAL A 192 6.26 9.44 1.84
CA VAL A 192 5.47 8.25 2.17
C VAL A 192 4.02 8.43 1.78
N THR A 193 3.45 7.42 1.12
CA THR A 193 2.00 7.22 1.02
C THR A 193 1.58 6.21 2.09
N ALA A 194 0.95 6.74 3.15
CA ALA A 194 0.47 5.97 4.29
C ALA A 194 -1.01 5.62 4.08
N ALA A 195 -1.31 4.36 3.79
CA ALA A 195 -2.69 3.92 3.60
C ALA A 195 -3.40 3.71 4.94
N HIS A 196 -4.69 4.03 4.97
CA HIS A 196 -5.64 3.91 6.08
C HIS A 196 -5.50 4.95 7.18
N CYS A 197 -4.49 4.89 8.04
CA CYS A 197 -4.24 5.84 9.14
C CYS A 197 -5.49 6.09 10.01
N VAL A 198 -6.20 5.03 10.41
CA VAL A 198 -7.45 5.12 11.18
C VAL A 198 -7.17 5.35 12.66
N TRP A 199 -6.24 4.56 13.24
CA TRP A 199 -5.97 4.53 14.67
C TRP A 199 -4.69 5.28 15.03
N LEU A 200 -4.77 6.63 15.01
CA LEU A 200 -3.66 7.54 15.26
C LEU A 200 -3.89 8.35 16.55
N ASN A 201 -2.81 8.56 17.31
CA ASN A 201 -2.77 9.57 18.37
C ASN A 201 -2.24 10.93 17.85
N ASP A 202 -2.12 11.93 18.71
CA ASP A 202 -1.66 13.28 18.30
C ASP A 202 -0.18 13.29 17.89
N GLU A 203 0.67 12.47 18.53
CA GLU A 203 2.08 12.32 18.18
C GLU A 203 2.23 11.71 16.78
N ASP A 204 1.43 10.69 16.44
CA ASP A 204 1.44 10.06 15.11
C ASP A 204 1.09 11.09 14.02
N ARG A 205 0.07 11.91 14.25
CA ARG A 205 -0.33 12.97 13.30
C ARG A 205 0.77 14.01 13.10
N GLN A 206 1.49 14.35 14.18
CA GLN A 206 2.64 15.25 14.09
C GLN A 206 3.79 14.63 13.29
N ILE A 207 4.12 13.35 13.53
CA ILE A 207 5.16 12.62 12.78
C ILE A 207 4.82 12.58 11.29
N LEU A 208 3.57 12.26 10.93
CA LEU A 208 3.13 12.23 9.53
C LEU A 208 3.23 13.60 8.86
N ALA A 209 2.89 14.67 9.58
CA ALA A 209 2.97 16.04 9.06
C ALA A 209 4.42 16.48 8.85
N GLU A 210 5.30 16.24 9.82
CA GLU A 210 6.74 16.58 9.76
C GLU A 210 7.46 15.77 8.67
N GLY A 211 7.13 14.48 8.53
CA GLY A 211 7.62 13.61 7.47
C GLY A 211 7.00 13.87 6.09
N LYS A 212 6.11 14.88 5.97
CA LYS A 212 5.39 15.22 4.73
C LYS A 212 4.71 14.01 4.09
N ALA A 213 4.21 13.10 4.91
CA ALA A 213 3.47 11.94 4.44
C ALA A 213 2.13 12.36 3.82
N THR A 214 1.70 11.60 2.81
CA THR A 214 0.33 11.69 2.29
C THR A 214 -0.46 10.50 2.82
N VAL A 215 -1.57 10.76 3.50
CA VAL A 215 -2.47 9.71 3.96
C VAL A 215 -3.47 9.39 2.85
N ALA A 216 -3.45 8.14 2.37
CA ALA A 216 -4.46 7.62 1.45
C ALA A 216 -5.65 7.09 2.26
N VAL A 217 -6.76 7.81 2.19
CA VAL A 217 -7.98 7.47 2.95
C VAL A 217 -8.81 6.46 2.16
N ASN A 218 -8.93 5.24 2.68
CA ASN A 218 -9.65 4.12 2.08
C ASN A 218 -11.00 3.90 2.76
N ALA A 219 -11.87 4.90 2.73
CA ALA A 219 -13.07 4.97 3.57
C ALA A 219 -14.01 3.75 3.42
N THR A 220 -14.26 3.30 2.20
CA THR A 220 -15.16 2.17 1.93
C THR A 220 -14.60 0.86 2.49
N SER A 221 -13.31 0.60 2.25
CA SER A 221 -12.62 -0.58 2.77
C SER A 221 -12.58 -0.58 4.30
N ASN A 222 -12.22 0.56 4.90
CA ASN A 222 -12.19 0.71 6.36
C ASN A 222 -13.54 0.37 7.01
N LEU A 223 -14.64 0.82 6.40
CA LEU A 223 -15.99 0.52 6.89
C LEU A 223 -16.39 -0.93 6.65
N LYS A 224 -16.07 -1.48 5.49
CA LYS A 224 -16.42 -2.85 5.12
C LYS A 224 -15.71 -3.89 5.99
N LEU A 225 -14.44 -3.66 6.31
CA LEU A 225 -13.62 -4.54 7.15
C LEU A 225 -13.74 -4.25 8.65
N GLY A 226 -14.53 -3.23 9.02
CA GLY A 226 -14.69 -2.84 10.41
C GLY A 226 -13.44 -2.20 11.02
N SER A 227 -12.52 -1.70 10.19
CA SER A 227 -11.27 -1.07 10.65
C SER A 227 -11.53 0.24 11.41
N GLY A 228 -12.59 0.98 11.06
CA GLY A 228 -12.98 2.23 11.70
C GLY A 228 -13.09 3.41 10.74
N ILE A 229 -13.08 4.62 11.27
CA ILE A 229 -13.20 5.86 10.51
C ILE A 229 -11.93 6.70 10.70
N CYS A 230 -11.23 7.00 9.62
CA CYS A 230 -10.07 7.89 9.63
C CYS A 230 -10.51 9.32 10.00
N ASP A 231 -9.92 9.91 11.04
CA ASP A 231 -10.22 11.27 11.51
C ASP A 231 -9.54 12.32 10.61
N THR A 232 -10.07 12.46 9.40
CA THR A 232 -9.55 13.39 8.39
C THR A 232 -9.52 14.85 8.85
N PRO A 233 -10.51 15.37 9.64
CA PRO A 233 -10.42 16.72 10.19
C PRO A 233 -9.18 16.94 11.08
N LYS A 234 -8.82 15.96 11.94
CA LYS A 234 -7.62 16.09 12.78
C LYS A 234 -6.33 15.99 11.97
N LEU A 235 -6.28 15.13 10.94
CA LEU A 235 -5.14 15.05 10.03
C LEU A 235 -4.91 16.37 9.29
N LEU A 236 -5.96 16.97 8.71
CA LEU A 236 -5.87 18.27 8.05
C LEU A 236 -5.43 19.38 9.02
N LYS A 237 -5.98 19.38 10.24
CA LYS A 237 -5.58 20.36 11.27
C LYS A 237 -4.11 20.22 11.68
N ALA A 238 -3.56 19.01 11.65
CA ALA A 238 -2.15 18.75 11.89
C ALA A 238 -1.24 19.10 10.69
N GLY A 239 -1.82 19.42 9.52
CA GLY A 239 -1.07 19.76 8.31
C GLY A 239 -0.70 18.55 7.45
N VAL A 240 -1.30 17.39 7.68
CA VAL A 240 -1.07 16.18 6.89
C VAL A 240 -1.79 16.28 5.54
N SER A 241 -1.09 15.93 4.47
CA SER A 241 -1.69 15.82 3.13
C SER A 241 -2.62 14.61 3.05
N LEU A 242 -3.79 14.78 2.42
CA LEU A 242 -4.76 13.71 2.23
C LEU A 242 -4.96 13.41 0.75
N ALA A 243 -5.14 12.13 0.46
CA ALA A 243 -5.57 11.62 -0.83
C ALA A 243 -6.64 10.53 -0.65
N ILE A 244 -7.32 10.14 -1.71
CA ILE A 244 -8.35 9.09 -1.67
C ILE A 244 -7.80 7.85 -2.35
N GLY A 245 -7.88 6.72 -1.68
CA GLY A 245 -7.61 5.39 -2.21
C GLY A 245 -8.87 4.55 -2.31
N THR A 246 -8.94 3.68 -3.31
CA THR A 246 -10.05 2.74 -3.47
C THR A 246 -9.80 1.42 -2.75
N GLU A 247 -8.54 1.14 -2.38
CA GLU A 247 -8.14 -0.17 -1.89
C GLU A 247 -8.34 -1.24 -2.98
N SER A 248 -9.01 -2.34 -2.65
CA SER A 248 -9.36 -3.37 -3.62
C SER A 248 -10.85 -3.57 -3.75
N VAL A 249 -11.29 -4.11 -4.87
CA VAL A 249 -12.70 -4.49 -5.04
C VAL A 249 -13.12 -5.63 -4.11
N ALA A 250 -12.17 -6.37 -3.54
CA ALA A 250 -12.45 -7.38 -2.52
C ALA A 250 -12.91 -6.75 -1.19
N SER A 251 -12.45 -5.54 -0.85
CA SER A 251 -12.86 -4.79 0.34
C SER A 251 -13.71 -3.55 0.04
N ASN A 252 -13.91 -3.22 -1.23
CA ASN A 252 -14.71 -2.06 -1.66
C ASN A 252 -15.87 -2.45 -2.59
N ASN A 253 -15.72 -3.47 -3.40
CA ASN A 253 -16.66 -3.95 -4.41
C ASN A 253 -16.84 -3.03 -5.65
N ASN A 254 -16.05 -1.97 -5.78
CA ASN A 254 -16.01 -1.08 -6.96
C ASN A 254 -14.59 -0.99 -7.51
#